data_9d9efe03cf350224c3ce8c7e9f447d1e
#
_entry.id   9d9efe03cf350224c3ce8c7e9f447d1e
#
_cell.length_a   1.000
_cell.length_b   1.000
_cell.length_c   1.000
_cell.angle_alpha   90.00
_cell.angle_beta   90.00
_cell.angle_gamma   90.00
#
_symmetry.space_group_name_H-M   'P 1'
#
loop_
_entity.id
_entity.type
_entity.pdbx_description
1 polymer ?
#
loop_
_entity_poly.entity_id
_entity_poly.type
_entity_poly.pdbx_seq_one_letter_code
_entity_poly.pdbx_strand_id
1 'polypeptide(L)'
;MGEWTEHKTHNLELGKINIKNQSSRANESPTNANYRGAGLSEMAYSIENKNKHMCNGELSLHVLDIIQSIMRSAKTQKTELLSTECVIPELFTQDKVKKILK
;
A
#
# COMPACT_ATOMS: atom_id res chain seq x y z
N MET A 1 18.62 -17.17 14.27
CA MET A 1 17.38 -16.37 14.20
C MET A 1 17.67 -15.00 14.82
N GLY A 2 17.51 -13.93 14.06
CA GLY A 2 17.71 -12.59 14.60
C GLY A 2 16.62 -12.24 15.60
N GLU A 3 17.00 -11.57 16.70
CA GLU A 3 16.04 -10.96 17.59
C GLU A 3 15.27 -9.87 16.85
N TRP A 4 13.95 -9.85 17.02
CA TRP A 4 13.13 -8.74 16.58
C TRP A 4 13.46 -7.55 17.48
N THR A 5 14.29 -6.64 17.00
CA THR A 5 14.46 -5.36 17.66
C THR A 5 13.24 -4.49 17.37
N GLU A 6 12.70 -3.87 18.41
CA GLU A 6 11.68 -2.85 18.26
C GLU A 6 12.22 -1.74 17.33
N HIS A 7 11.77 -1.74 16.09
CA HIS A 7 12.11 -0.66 15.18
C HIS A 7 11.36 0.59 15.64
N LYS A 8 12.10 1.64 15.95
CA LYS A 8 11.50 2.97 16.13
C LYS A 8 10.65 3.26 14.90
N THR A 9 9.38 3.51 15.12
CA THR A 9 8.46 3.93 14.08
C THR A 9 9.01 5.18 13.41
N HIS A 10 9.50 5.04 12.20
CA HIS A 10 9.87 6.18 11.38
C HIS A 10 8.58 6.82 10.84
N ASN A 11 8.50 8.13 10.94
CA ASN A 11 7.45 8.88 10.26
C ASN A 11 7.67 8.75 8.75
N LEU A 12 6.88 7.91 8.11
CA LEU A 12 6.85 7.81 6.66
C LEU A 12 5.88 8.87 6.14
N GLU A 13 6.41 9.85 5.43
CA GLU A 13 5.59 10.74 4.63
C GLU A 13 5.33 10.08 3.29
N LEU A 14 4.12 9.57 3.11
CA LEU A 14 3.62 9.17 1.80
C LEU A 14 2.86 10.36 1.20
N GLY A 15 3.52 11.08 0.33
CA GLY A 15 3.01 12.37 -0.12
C GLY A 15 2.97 13.35 1.05
N LYS A 16 1.84 14.02 1.28
CA LYS A 16 1.62 14.91 2.43
C LYS A 16 0.92 14.23 3.61
N ILE A 17 0.83 12.90 3.60
CA ILE A 17 0.16 12.13 4.66
C ILE A 17 1.21 11.67 5.65
N ASN A 18 1.11 12.18 6.86
CA ASN A 18 1.95 11.72 7.96
C ASN A 18 1.32 10.45 8.55
N ILE A 19 1.91 9.30 8.26
CA ILE A 19 1.49 8.02 8.85
C ILE A 19 2.20 7.86 10.18
N LYS A 20 1.66 8.50 11.21
CA LYS A 20 2.06 8.24 12.60
C LYS A 20 1.26 7.06 13.13
N ASN A 21 1.95 6.03 13.60
CA ASN A 21 1.37 4.92 14.35
C ASN A 21 0.20 4.19 13.68
N GLN A 22 0.50 3.42 12.65
CA GLN A 22 -0.48 2.48 12.07
C GLN A 22 -1.03 1.46 13.09
N SER A 23 -0.39 1.30 14.22
CA SER A 23 -0.82 0.44 15.32
C SER A 23 -1.72 1.11 16.35
N SER A 24 -1.91 2.42 16.27
CA SER A 24 -2.73 3.12 17.25
C SER A 24 -4.21 2.77 17.09
N ARG A 25 -4.84 2.63 18.23
CA ARG A 25 -6.25 2.24 18.32
C ARG A 25 -7.15 3.32 17.74
N ALA A 26 -8.31 2.91 17.21
CA ALA A 26 -9.29 3.77 16.54
C ALA A 26 -9.79 5.01 17.35
N ASN A 27 -9.41 5.14 18.61
CA ASN A 27 -9.84 6.20 19.51
C ASN A 27 -8.85 7.35 19.66
N GLU A 28 -7.74 7.30 18.94
CA GLU A 28 -6.76 8.37 19.02
C GLU A 28 -7.11 9.45 17.99
N SER A 29 -6.80 10.68 18.35
CA SER A 29 -7.04 11.93 17.64
C SER A 29 -7.26 11.81 16.11
N PRO A 30 -8.15 12.58 15.50
CA PRO A 30 -8.36 12.63 14.04
C PRO A 30 -7.08 12.85 13.23
N THR A 31 -6.04 13.38 13.84
CA THR A 31 -4.71 13.56 13.24
C THR A 31 -3.86 12.29 13.25
N ASN A 32 -4.23 11.30 14.05
CA ASN A 32 -3.57 10.01 14.18
C ASN A 32 -4.47 8.86 13.72
N ALA A 33 -5.22 9.07 12.67
CA ALA A 33 -6.16 8.09 12.16
C ALA A 33 -5.49 6.76 11.82
N ASN A 34 -6.13 5.68 12.23
CA ASN A 34 -5.75 4.34 11.83
C ASN A 34 -6.19 4.08 10.38
N TYR A 35 -5.26 4.04 9.47
CA TYR A 35 -5.52 3.86 8.04
C TYR A 35 -5.78 2.41 7.61
N ARG A 36 -5.98 1.47 8.53
CA ARG A 36 -6.23 0.06 8.18
C ARG A 36 -7.43 -0.13 7.25
N GLY A 37 -8.46 0.69 7.41
CA GLY A 37 -9.64 0.66 6.56
C GLY A 37 -9.52 1.45 5.25
N ALA A 38 -8.40 2.15 5.03
CA ALA A 38 -8.27 3.05 3.88
C ALA A 38 -8.37 2.33 2.53
N GLY A 39 -7.77 1.15 2.40
CA GLY A 39 -7.84 0.36 1.18
C GLY A 39 -9.27 -0.12 0.85
N LEU A 40 -10.02 -0.56 1.86
CA LEU A 40 -11.42 -0.98 1.70
C LEU A 40 -12.32 0.22 1.37
N SER A 41 -12.11 1.34 2.04
CA SER A 41 -12.85 2.58 1.77
C SER A 41 -12.57 3.12 0.37
N GLU A 42 -11.32 3.05 -0.08
CA GLU A 42 -10.94 3.43 -1.43
C GLU A 42 -11.58 2.52 -2.48
N MET A 43 -11.63 1.23 -2.23
CA MET A 43 -12.31 0.28 -3.11
C MET A 43 -13.80 0.59 -3.21
N ALA A 44 -14.50 0.80 -2.09
CA ALA A 44 -15.91 1.15 -2.07
C ALA A 44 -16.18 2.45 -2.84
N TYR A 45 -15.39 3.50 -2.56
CA TYR A 45 -15.49 4.78 -3.25
C TYR A 45 -15.27 4.62 -4.77
N SER A 46 -14.30 3.84 -5.18
CA SER A 46 -14.00 3.61 -6.59
C SER A 46 -15.13 2.85 -7.29
N ILE A 47 -15.74 1.87 -6.64
CA ILE A 47 -16.89 1.14 -7.17
C ILE A 47 -18.09 2.08 -7.37
N GLU A 48 -18.42 2.90 -6.36
CA GLU A 48 -19.51 3.87 -6.45
C GLU A 48 -19.32 4.89 -7.58
N ASN A 49 -18.08 5.33 -7.79
CA ASN A 49 -17.76 6.30 -8.82
C ASN A 49 -17.35 5.67 -10.17
N LYS A 50 -17.51 4.35 -10.31
CA LYS A 50 -17.14 3.58 -11.52
C LYS A 50 -15.68 3.79 -11.94
N ASN A 51 -14.81 3.98 -10.99
CA ASN A 51 -13.37 4.13 -11.17
C ASN A 51 -12.64 2.82 -10.86
N LYS A 52 -11.45 2.67 -11.41
CA LYS A 52 -10.56 1.58 -11.07
C LYS A 52 -9.94 1.86 -9.69
N HIS A 53 -10.12 0.97 -8.73
CA HIS A 53 -9.49 1.12 -7.42
C HIS A 53 -7.98 0.89 -7.47
N MET A 54 -7.25 1.46 -6.51
CA MET A 54 -5.80 1.52 -6.54
C MET A 54 -5.15 0.14 -6.40
N CYS A 55 -5.57 -0.63 -5.41
CA CYS A 55 -5.06 -1.99 -5.17
C CYS A 55 -5.89 -3.02 -5.96
N ASN A 56 -5.85 -2.93 -7.27
CA ASN A 56 -6.60 -3.81 -8.17
C ASN A 56 -5.84 -5.11 -8.47
N GLY A 57 -6.52 -6.03 -9.18
CA GLY A 57 -5.96 -7.33 -9.53
C GLY A 57 -4.71 -7.25 -10.41
N GLU A 58 -4.61 -6.26 -11.30
CA GLU A 58 -3.42 -6.07 -12.15
C GLU A 58 -2.20 -5.71 -11.31
N LEU A 59 -2.36 -4.77 -10.37
CA LEU A 59 -1.28 -4.41 -9.45
C LEU A 59 -0.88 -5.59 -8.58
N SER A 60 -1.85 -6.31 -8.04
CA SER A 60 -1.59 -7.48 -7.19
C SER A 60 -0.86 -8.58 -7.94
N LEU A 61 -1.25 -8.86 -9.18
CA LEU A 61 -0.59 -9.83 -10.04
C LEU A 61 0.84 -9.40 -10.37
N HIS A 62 1.04 -8.12 -10.67
CA HIS A 62 2.37 -7.60 -10.97
C HIS A 62 3.31 -7.69 -9.76
N VAL A 63 2.84 -7.35 -8.57
CA VAL A 63 3.62 -7.51 -7.34
C VAL A 63 3.98 -8.97 -7.10
N LEU A 64 3.06 -9.90 -7.31
CA LEU A 64 3.33 -11.33 -7.19
C LEU A 64 4.38 -11.81 -8.20
N ASP A 65 4.29 -11.36 -9.45
CA ASP A 65 5.28 -11.67 -10.48
C ASP A 65 6.68 -11.16 -10.11
N ILE A 66 6.77 -9.95 -9.58
CA ILE A 66 8.04 -9.41 -9.07
C ILE A 66 8.62 -10.32 -7.98
N ILE A 67 7.82 -10.67 -6.98
CA ILE A 67 8.28 -11.51 -5.86
C ILE A 67 8.76 -12.86 -6.37
N GLN A 68 7.98 -13.53 -7.22
CA GLN A 68 8.36 -14.82 -7.79
C GLN A 68 9.60 -14.74 -8.67
N SER A 69 9.75 -13.67 -9.45
CA SER A 69 10.90 -13.47 -10.32
C SER A 69 12.18 -13.22 -9.51
N ILE A 70 12.09 -12.49 -8.39
CA ILE A 70 13.21 -12.33 -7.45
C ILE A 70 13.62 -13.70 -6.89
N MET A 71 12.67 -14.51 -6.46
CA MET A 71 12.95 -15.85 -5.92
C MET A 71 13.59 -16.76 -6.97
N ARG A 72 13.08 -16.76 -8.22
CA ARG A 72 13.69 -17.53 -9.32
C ARG A 72 15.09 -17.05 -9.64
N SER A 73 15.28 -15.74 -9.75
CA SER A 73 16.60 -15.14 -10.02
C SER A 73 17.62 -15.51 -8.95
N ALA A 74 17.22 -15.44 -7.68
CA ALA A 74 18.08 -15.85 -6.57
C ALA A 74 18.48 -17.34 -6.66
N LYS A 75 17.54 -18.20 -7.02
CA LYS A 75 17.78 -19.64 -7.13
C LYS A 75 18.61 -19.99 -8.35
N THR A 76 18.36 -19.38 -9.50
CA THR A 76 19.02 -19.70 -10.77
C THR A 76 20.28 -18.88 -11.01
N GLN A 77 20.51 -17.82 -10.23
CA GLN A 77 21.58 -16.84 -10.43
C GLN A 77 21.58 -16.20 -11.82
N LYS A 78 20.37 -16.05 -12.40
CA LYS A 78 20.15 -15.45 -13.71
C LYS A 78 19.18 -14.28 -13.62
N THR A 79 19.29 -13.37 -14.55
CA THR A 79 18.30 -12.30 -14.75
C THR A 79 16.96 -12.90 -15.16
N GLU A 80 15.90 -12.47 -14.50
CA GLU A 80 14.52 -12.82 -14.82
C GLU A 80 13.79 -11.62 -15.43
N LEU A 81 13.04 -11.86 -16.48
CA LEU A 81 12.15 -10.86 -17.07
C LEU A 81 10.76 -11.02 -16.46
N LEU A 82 10.15 -9.90 -16.11
CA LEU A 82 8.77 -9.89 -15.65
C LEU A 82 7.84 -10.20 -16.81
N SER A 83 6.79 -10.96 -16.55
CA SER A 83 5.76 -11.31 -17.53
C SER A 83 4.56 -10.35 -17.51
N THR A 84 4.48 -9.50 -16.50
CA THR A 84 3.39 -8.55 -16.29
C THR A 84 3.88 -7.11 -16.29
N GLU A 85 2.98 -6.21 -16.64
CA GLU A 85 3.18 -4.76 -16.55
C GLU A 85 2.04 -4.15 -15.72
N CYS A 86 2.31 -3.07 -15.05
CA CYS A 86 1.30 -2.34 -14.30
C CYS A 86 1.59 -0.84 -14.32
N VAL A 87 0.54 -0.04 -14.45
CA VAL A 87 0.63 1.40 -14.32
C VAL A 87 0.80 1.75 -12.84
N ILE A 88 1.73 2.65 -12.54
CA ILE A 88 1.96 3.14 -11.17
C ILE A 88 0.67 3.82 -10.67
N PRO A 89 0.11 3.38 -9.53
CA PRO A 89 -1.08 4.02 -8.96
C PRO A 89 -0.80 5.47 -8.59
N GLU A 90 -1.84 6.30 -8.64
CA GLU A 90 -1.75 7.66 -8.15
C GLU A 90 -1.42 7.71 -6.65
N LEU A 91 -0.71 8.73 -6.24
CA LEU A 91 -0.41 8.94 -4.83
C LEU A 91 -1.70 9.16 -4.01
N PHE A 92 -1.70 8.62 -2.82
CA PHE A 92 -2.78 8.79 -1.85
C PHE A 92 -2.63 10.15 -1.18
N THR A 93 -3.18 11.19 -1.79
CA THR A 93 -3.11 12.57 -1.28
C THR A 93 -4.08 12.79 -0.11
N GLN A 94 -3.82 13.79 0.72
CA GLN A 94 -4.73 14.14 1.81
C GLN A 94 -6.14 14.48 1.33
N ASP A 95 -6.27 15.14 0.19
CA ASP A 95 -7.56 15.47 -0.39
C ASP A 95 -8.32 14.23 -0.86
N LYS A 96 -7.61 13.27 -1.43
CA LYS A 96 -8.18 11.96 -1.80
C LYS A 96 -8.64 11.18 -0.57
N VAL A 97 -7.83 11.18 0.49
CA VAL A 97 -8.20 10.54 1.77
C VAL A 97 -9.46 11.17 2.37
N LYS A 98 -9.56 12.49 2.39
CA LYS A 98 -10.76 13.19 2.89
C LYS A 98 -12.02 12.84 2.12
N LYS A 99 -11.92 12.63 0.81
CA LYS A 99 -13.06 12.21 -0.02
C LYS A 99 -13.47 10.76 0.24
N ILE A 100 -12.52 9.90 0.48
CA ILE A 100 -12.72 8.45 0.64
C ILE A 100 -13.19 8.09 2.05
N LEU A 101 -12.68 8.77 3.08
CA LEU A 101 -13.00 8.50 4.48
C LEU A 101 -14.16 9.33 5.05
N LYS A 102 -14.93 9.94 4.19
CA LYS A 102 -16.13 10.65 4.62
C LYS A 102 -17.21 9.70 5.13
#